data_780b8841291000a08182e2770321c57a
#
_entry.id   780b8841291000a08182e2770321c57a
#
_cell.length_a   1.000
_cell.length_b   1.000
_cell.length_c   1.000
_cell.angle_alpha   90.00
_cell.angle_beta   90.00
_cell.angle_gamma   90.00
#
_symmetry.space_group_name_H-M   'P 1'
#
loop_
_entity.id
_entity.type
_entity.pdbx_description
1 polymer ?
#
loop_
_entity_poly.entity_id
_entity_poly.type
_entity_poly.pdbx_seq_one_letter_code
_entity_poly.pdbx_strand_id
1 'polypeptide(L)'
;DEYKKSLEYLGPALDHHYQVNDHHPQHFENGIDGMNLMQLVEMWLDWLAACKRNKGGNIRQSLEVNKDRFGLSEQLYHILMNTADVIEPRE
;
A
#
# COMPACT_ATOMS: atom_id res chain seq x y z
N ASP A 1 17.13 -20.69 9.60
CA ASP A 1 17.23 -19.26 9.80
C ASP A 1 15.86 -18.66 9.61
N GLU A 2 15.45 -17.82 10.55
CA GLU A 2 14.10 -17.22 10.57
C GLU A 2 13.81 -16.37 9.34
N TYR A 3 14.80 -15.64 8.86
CA TYR A 3 14.65 -14.81 7.67
C TYR A 3 14.34 -15.66 6.45
N LYS A 4 15.06 -16.76 6.30
CA LYS A 4 14.87 -17.68 5.18
C LYS A 4 13.51 -18.36 5.24
N LYS A 5 13.07 -18.75 6.46
CA LYS A 5 11.74 -19.32 6.67
C LYS A 5 10.64 -18.31 6.33
N SER A 6 10.85 -17.04 6.70
CA SER A 6 9.90 -15.97 6.39
C SER A 6 9.78 -15.77 4.90
N LEU A 7 10.90 -15.80 4.16
CA LEU A 7 10.89 -15.70 2.70
C LEU A 7 10.17 -16.88 2.06
N GLU A 8 10.41 -18.08 2.56
CA GLU A 8 9.74 -19.28 2.06
C GLU A 8 8.23 -19.22 2.28
N TYR A 9 7.82 -18.71 3.45
CA TYR A 9 6.41 -18.53 3.77
C TYR A 9 5.76 -17.48 2.89
N LEU A 10 6.43 -16.35 2.65
CA LEU A 10 5.90 -15.23 1.88
C LEU A 10 5.90 -15.49 0.38
N GLY A 11 6.81 -16.34 -0.12
CA GLY A 11 6.92 -16.62 -1.54
C GLY A 11 5.61 -17.04 -2.19
N PRO A 12 4.94 -18.11 -1.69
CA PRO A 12 3.66 -18.53 -2.23
C PRO A 12 2.57 -17.45 -2.12
N ALA A 13 2.58 -16.68 -1.02
CA ALA A 13 1.61 -15.60 -0.83
C ALA A 13 1.82 -14.48 -1.85
N LEU A 14 3.08 -14.15 -2.14
CA LEU A 14 3.40 -13.15 -3.15
C LEU A 14 3.01 -13.62 -4.56
N ASP A 15 3.28 -14.88 -4.89
CA ASP A 15 2.87 -15.45 -6.17
C ASP A 15 1.37 -15.38 -6.36
N HIS A 16 0.62 -15.74 -5.33
CA HIS A 16 -0.83 -15.64 -5.34
C HIS A 16 -1.30 -14.20 -5.52
N HIS A 17 -0.65 -13.27 -4.81
CA HIS A 17 -0.91 -11.84 -4.90
C HIS A 17 -0.76 -11.34 -6.34
N TYR A 18 0.34 -11.69 -7.00
CA TYR A 18 0.58 -11.26 -8.38
C TYR A 18 -0.43 -11.85 -9.35
N GLN A 19 -0.93 -13.05 -9.08
CA GLN A 19 -1.93 -13.70 -9.93
C GLN A 19 -3.31 -13.04 -9.82
N VAL A 20 -3.68 -12.58 -8.62
CA VAL A 20 -5.03 -12.07 -8.36
C VAL A 20 -5.09 -10.56 -8.12
N ASN A 21 -3.94 -9.87 -8.09
CA ASN A 21 -3.85 -8.42 -7.86
C ASN A 21 -4.59 -7.98 -6.59
N ASP A 22 -4.46 -8.74 -5.51
CA ASP A 22 -5.22 -8.54 -4.29
C ASP A 22 -4.73 -7.38 -3.42
N HIS A 23 -3.78 -6.57 -3.91
CA HIS A 23 -3.33 -5.35 -3.24
C HIS A 23 -4.13 -4.11 -3.71
N HIS A 24 -5.11 -4.31 -4.58
CA HIS A 24 -5.96 -3.22 -5.05
C HIS A 24 -7.32 -3.28 -4.36
N PRO A 25 -7.80 -2.17 -3.79
CA PRO A 25 -9.09 -2.17 -3.11
C PRO A 25 -10.24 -2.65 -3.97
N GLN A 26 -10.16 -2.45 -5.28
CA GLN A 26 -11.19 -2.89 -6.22
C GLN A 26 -11.37 -4.40 -6.24
N HIS A 27 -10.36 -5.15 -5.81
CA HIS A 27 -10.43 -6.61 -5.76
C HIS A 27 -11.39 -7.11 -4.67
N PHE A 28 -11.63 -6.31 -3.64
CA PHE A 28 -12.40 -6.72 -2.47
C PHE A 28 -13.79 -6.11 -2.47
N GLU A 29 -14.79 -6.92 -2.10
CA GLU A 29 -16.17 -6.45 -1.98
C GLU A 29 -16.30 -5.27 -1.01
N ASN A 30 -15.55 -5.31 0.10
CA ASN A 30 -15.57 -4.27 1.12
C ASN A 30 -14.41 -3.27 0.97
N GLY A 31 -13.75 -3.24 -0.20
CA GLY A 31 -12.66 -2.31 -0.45
C GLY A 31 -11.54 -2.46 0.57
N ILE A 32 -11.09 -1.33 1.12
CA ILE A 32 -9.99 -1.31 2.09
C ILE A 32 -10.28 -2.19 3.30
N ASP A 33 -11.51 -2.22 3.76
CA ASP A 33 -11.88 -3.02 4.93
C ASP A 33 -11.75 -4.53 4.69
N GLY A 34 -11.73 -4.95 3.44
CA GLY A 34 -11.53 -6.34 3.08
C GLY A 34 -10.06 -6.76 3.03
N MET A 35 -9.15 -5.82 3.14
CA MET A 35 -7.71 -6.08 3.04
C MET A 35 -7.12 -6.48 4.39
N ASN A 36 -6.10 -7.34 4.35
CA ASN A 36 -5.26 -7.57 5.53
C ASN A 36 -4.08 -6.57 5.49
N LEU A 37 -3.31 -6.56 6.57
CA LEU A 37 -2.19 -5.61 6.68
C LEU A 37 -1.15 -5.80 5.56
N MET A 38 -0.88 -7.03 5.17
CA MET A 38 0.11 -7.30 4.13
C MET A 38 -0.34 -6.73 2.78
N GLN A 39 -1.63 -6.89 2.47
CA GLN A 39 -2.21 -6.35 1.25
C GLN A 39 -2.20 -4.83 1.27
N LEU A 40 -2.47 -4.25 2.44
CA LEU A 40 -2.42 -2.80 2.62
C LEU A 40 -1.00 -2.26 2.39
N VAL A 41 0.02 -2.94 2.94
CA VAL A 41 1.43 -2.55 2.75
C VAL A 41 1.82 -2.64 1.28
N GLU A 42 1.40 -3.70 0.60
CA GLU A 42 1.66 -3.87 -0.83
C GLU A 42 1.05 -2.73 -1.65
N MET A 43 -0.18 -2.35 -1.33
CA MET A 43 -0.85 -1.23 -1.97
C MET A 43 -0.06 0.07 -1.75
N TRP A 44 0.37 0.30 -0.52
CA TRP A 44 1.16 1.48 -0.17
C TRP A 44 2.48 1.54 -0.95
N LEU A 45 3.19 0.40 -1.03
CA LEU A 45 4.44 0.31 -1.78
C LEU A 45 4.21 0.56 -3.28
N ASP A 46 3.08 0.11 -3.80
CA ASP A 46 2.70 0.34 -5.18
C ASP A 46 2.53 1.83 -5.46
N TRP A 47 1.84 2.54 -4.56
CA TRP A 47 1.65 3.98 -4.69
C TRP A 47 2.98 4.72 -4.63
N LEU A 48 3.87 4.33 -3.70
CA LEU A 48 5.21 4.92 -3.59
C LEU A 48 6.02 4.69 -4.87
N ALA A 49 5.98 3.48 -5.39
CA ALA A 49 6.71 3.14 -6.61
C ALA A 49 6.19 3.95 -7.80
N ALA A 50 4.87 4.10 -7.91
CA ALA A 50 4.27 4.89 -8.97
C ALA A 50 4.70 6.35 -8.90
N CYS A 51 4.75 6.92 -7.69
CA CYS A 51 5.21 8.30 -7.49
C CYS A 51 6.67 8.48 -7.92
N LYS A 52 7.51 7.48 -7.66
CA LYS A 52 8.92 7.54 -8.04
C LYS A 52 9.13 7.40 -9.53
N ARG A 53 8.28 6.63 -10.21
CA ARG A 53 8.38 6.44 -11.66
C ARG A 53 7.90 7.64 -12.44
N ASN A 54 7.00 8.43 -11.87
CA ASN A 54 6.40 9.57 -12.56
C ASN A 54 7.08 10.87 -12.17
N LYS A 55 7.50 11.63 -13.18
CA LYS A 55 8.08 12.94 -12.97
C LYS A 55 7.02 13.84 -12.31
N GLY A 56 7.36 14.43 -11.17
CA GLY A 56 6.43 15.25 -10.42
C GLY A 56 5.50 14.46 -9.51
N GLY A 57 5.71 13.14 -9.38
CA GLY A 57 4.92 12.33 -8.47
C GLY A 57 5.11 12.76 -7.02
N ASN A 58 4.02 12.78 -6.25
CA ASN A 58 4.01 13.24 -4.87
C ASN A 58 3.11 12.32 -4.06
N ILE A 59 3.71 11.60 -3.10
CA ILE A 59 2.97 10.62 -2.31
C ILE A 59 1.86 11.25 -1.46
N ARG A 60 2.07 12.45 -0.95
CA ARG A 60 1.06 13.13 -0.14
C ARG A 60 -0.16 13.51 -0.97
N GLN A 61 0.07 14.00 -2.18
CA GLN A 61 -1.02 14.30 -3.12
C GLN A 61 -1.73 13.02 -3.54
N SER A 62 -0.98 11.96 -3.78
CA SER A 62 -1.55 10.64 -4.10
C SER A 62 -2.45 10.13 -2.98
N LEU A 63 -2.03 10.33 -1.71
CA LEU A 63 -2.84 9.95 -0.56
C LEU A 63 -4.17 10.71 -0.51
N GLU A 64 -4.15 12.00 -0.80
CA GLU A 64 -5.37 12.82 -0.80
C GLU A 64 -6.35 12.33 -1.86
N VAL A 65 -5.85 12.05 -3.06
CA VAL A 65 -6.68 11.53 -4.15
C VAL A 65 -7.24 10.16 -3.78
N ASN A 66 -6.39 9.28 -3.26
CA ASN A 66 -6.78 7.91 -2.93
C ASN A 66 -7.67 7.83 -1.69
N LYS A 67 -7.57 8.80 -0.79
CA LYS A 67 -8.49 8.88 0.35
C LYS A 67 -9.94 8.95 -0.13
N ASP A 68 -10.20 9.80 -1.08
CA ASP A 68 -11.54 9.95 -1.64
C ASP A 68 -11.91 8.78 -2.53
N ARG A 69 -10.97 8.34 -3.36
CA ARG A 69 -11.21 7.29 -4.35
C ARG A 69 -11.56 5.95 -3.70
N PHE A 70 -10.87 5.59 -2.61
CA PHE A 70 -11.03 4.28 -1.97
C PHE A 70 -11.72 4.36 -0.62
N GLY A 71 -12.10 5.55 -0.17
CA GLY A 71 -12.79 5.72 1.11
C GLY A 71 -11.92 5.38 2.30
N LEU A 72 -10.68 5.87 2.32
CA LEU A 72 -9.81 5.65 3.47
C LEU A 72 -10.40 6.33 4.70
N SER A 73 -10.37 5.63 5.86
CA SER A 73 -10.76 6.24 7.12
C SER A 73 -9.79 7.35 7.49
N GLU A 74 -10.24 8.29 8.33
CA GLU A 74 -9.36 9.35 8.81
C GLU A 74 -8.15 8.79 9.53
N GLN A 75 -8.36 7.75 10.34
CA GLN A 75 -7.27 7.12 11.08
C GLN A 75 -6.23 6.52 10.13
N LEU A 76 -6.66 5.75 9.14
CA LEU A 76 -5.75 5.15 8.18
C LEU A 76 -5.04 6.21 7.35
N TYR A 77 -5.77 7.24 6.89
CA TYR A 77 -5.19 8.34 6.14
C TYR A 77 -4.05 9.01 6.93
N HIS A 78 -4.30 9.30 8.22
CA HIS A 78 -3.27 9.93 9.04
C HIS A 78 -2.06 9.03 9.28
N ILE A 79 -2.28 7.73 9.45
CA ILE A 79 -1.18 6.77 9.60
C ILE A 79 -0.32 6.74 8.35
N LEU A 80 -0.95 6.70 7.18
CA LEU A 80 -0.21 6.70 5.91
C LEU A 80 0.51 8.03 5.69
N MET A 81 -0.11 9.15 6.07
CA MET A 81 0.54 10.46 5.96
C MET A 81 1.75 10.56 6.89
N ASN A 82 1.63 10.05 8.12
CA ASN A 82 2.75 9.99 9.05
C ASN A 82 3.88 9.12 8.49
N THR A 83 3.53 8.05 7.81
CA THR A 83 4.51 7.16 7.15
C THR A 83 5.21 7.89 6.02
N ALA A 84 4.48 8.67 5.23
CA ALA A 84 5.07 9.50 4.18
C ALA A 84 6.07 10.49 4.75
N ASP A 85 5.78 11.07 5.92
CA ASP A 85 6.69 12.01 6.57
C ASP A 85 7.98 11.36 7.04
N VAL A 86 7.97 10.06 7.34
CA VAL A 86 9.18 9.30 7.68
C VAL A 86 10.00 9.00 6.42
N ILE A 87 9.33 8.59 5.34
CA ILE A 87 9.99 8.22 4.08
C ILE A 87 10.51 9.46 3.34
N GLU A 88 9.71 10.51 3.31
CA GLU A 88 10.05 11.77 2.64
C GLU A 88 9.81 12.92 3.61
N PRO A 89 10.77 13.18 4.52
CA PRO A 89 10.60 14.24 5.52
C PRO A 89 10.34 15.61 4.88
N ARG A 90 9.49 16.39 5.50
CA ARG A 90 9.26 17.77 5.07
C ARG A 90 10.43 18.64 5.51
N GLU A 91 10.86 19.53 4.64
CA GLU A 91 11.91 20.47 4.95
C GLU A 91 11.38 21.67 5.77
#